data_d23d4efb5ec5e39749c239c2eb1abd88
#
_entry.id   d23d4efb5ec5e39749c239c2eb1abd88
#
_cell.length_a   1.000
_cell.length_b   1.000
_cell.length_c   1.000
_cell.angle_alpha   90.00
_cell.angle_beta   90.00
_cell.angle_gamma   90.00
#
_symmetry.space_group_name_H-M   'P 1'
#
loop_
_entity.id
_entity.type
_entity.pdbx_description
1 polymer ?
#
loop_
_entity_poly.entity_id
_entity_poly.type
_entity_poly.pdbx_seq_one_letter_code
_entity_poly.pdbx_strand_id
1 'polypeptide(L)'
;PAPGWTIAHQIAHLLWTDRVACTAVTDADGFAALLDEAAKDPAGFVDAAAEELAATPPEDLLADWRATRTRLHDELLEVAGGRKLPWFGPPMSAASMATARLMETWAHGLDVADALGVRRPATARLRSIAHIGVRTRDFAFSIHGLTPPAEPFYVQLRAPDGSTWAWGPEDASQQVTGSAEDFCLLVTQRRARSQLDVRATGPDAETWLTIAQAFAGPPG
;
A
#
# COMPACT_ATOMS: atom_id res chain seq x y z
N PRO A 1 3.34 -12.29 -4.33
CA PRO A 1 2.61 -11.93 -5.57
C PRO A 1 1.26 -12.63 -5.59
N ALA A 2 0.25 -11.98 -6.16
CA ALA A 2 -1.07 -12.58 -6.32
C ALA A 2 -0.96 -13.86 -7.18
N PRO A 3 -1.60 -14.98 -6.78
CA PRO A 3 -1.56 -16.21 -7.55
C PRO A 3 -2.07 -15.99 -8.98
N GLY A 4 -1.33 -16.49 -9.98
CA GLY A 4 -1.68 -16.35 -11.39
C GLY A 4 -1.30 -15.03 -12.06
N TRP A 5 -0.90 -14.01 -11.31
CA TRP A 5 -0.49 -12.73 -11.87
C TRP A 5 0.89 -12.82 -12.53
N THR A 6 0.97 -12.31 -13.75
CA THR A 6 2.21 -12.11 -14.51
C THR A 6 2.76 -10.70 -14.29
N ILE A 7 3.93 -10.40 -14.85
CA ILE A 7 4.47 -9.02 -14.86
C ILE A 7 3.49 -8.04 -15.52
N ALA A 8 2.78 -8.46 -16.58
CA ALA A 8 1.78 -7.62 -17.23
C ALA A 8 0.64 -7.25 -16.26
N HIS A 9 0.14 -8.19 -15.46
CA HIS A 9 -0.88 -7.92 -14.44
C HIS A 9 -0.41 -6.94 -13.37
N GLN A 10 0.87 -7.03 -12.94
CA GLN A 10 1.44 -6.09 -11.97
C GLN A 10 1.43 -4.64 -12.51
N ILE A 11 1.82 -4.46 -13.76
CA ILE A 11 1.82 -3.14 -14.41
C ILE A 11 0.39 -2.66 -14.72
N ALA A 12 -0.48 -3.57 -15.15
CA ALA A 12 -1.90 -3.33 -15.42
C ALA A 12 -2.63 -2.82 -14.16
N HIS A 13 -2.40 -3.49 -13.02
CA HIS A 13 -2.93 -3.07 -11.73
C HIS A 13 -2.43 -1.66 -11.33
N LEU A 14 -1.15 -1.39 -11.50
CA LEU A 14 -0.60 -0.06 -11.22
C LEU A 14 -1.21 1.01 -12.13
N LEU A 15 -1.37 0.72 -13.42
CA LEU A 15 -2.03 1.62 -14.37
C LEU A 15 -3.48 1.88 -13.97
N TRP A 16 -4.23 0.81 -13.71
CA TRP A 16 -5.63 0.92 -13.33
C TRP A 16 -5.82 1.75 -12.06
N THR A 17 -5.06 1.44 -11.00
CA THR A 17 -5.17 2.16 -9.74
C THR A 17 -4.71 3.61 -9.83
N ASP A 18 -3.73 3.93 -10.69
CA ASP A 18 -3.35 5.32 -10.95
C ASP A 18 -4.44 6.06 -11.75
N ARG A 19 -5.13 5.41 -12.71
CA ARG A 19 -6.30 5.97 -13.40
C ARG A 19 -7.44 6.26 -12.44
N VAL A 20 -7.76 5.31 -11.55
CA VAL A 20 -8.77 5.48 -10.50
C VAL A 20 -8.42 6.65 -9.56
N ALA A 21 -7.14 6.80 -9.21
CA ALA A 21 -6.70 7.93 -8.40
C ALA A 21 -6.85 9.27 -9.14
N CYS A 22 -6.58 9.34 -10.44
CA CYS A 22 -6.88 10.52 -11.27
C CYS A 22 -8.38 10.83 -11.26
N THR A 23 -9.25 9.83 -11.44
CA THR A 23 -10.71 9.99 -11.37
C THR A 23 -11.13 10.55 -10.00
N ALA A 24 -10.56 10.04 -8.88
CA ALA A 24 -10.83 10.56 -7.55
C ALA A 24 -10.44 12.04 -7.37
N VAL A 25 -9.44 12.51 -8.11
CA VAL A 25 -9.03 13.93 -8.10
C VAL A 25 -9.93 14.80 -8.95
N THR A 26 -10.28 14.36 -10.16
CA THR A 26 -10.84 15.21 -11.21
C THR A 26 -12.33 15.00 -11.47
N ASP A 27 -12.90 13.85 -11.12
CA ASP A 27 -14.27 13.46 -11.47
C ASP A 27 -14.93 12.68 -10.31
N ALA A 28 -15.62 13.41 -9.43
CA ALA A 28 -16.29 12.81 -8.28
C ALA A 28 -17.45 11.88 -8.67
N ASP A 29 -18.18 12.20 -9.74
CA ASP A 29 -19.31 11.40 -10.21
C ASP A 29 -18.80 10.10 -10.86
N GLY A 30 -17.74 10.19 -11.66
CA GLY A 30 -17.07 9.03 -12.22
C GLY A 30 -16.51 8.12 -11.15
N PHE A 31 -15.96 8.67 -10.04
CA PHE A 31 -15.51 7.87 -8.93
C PHE A 31 -16.68 7.20 -8.17
N ALA A 32 -17.82 7.87 -8.02
CA ALA A 32 -19.01 7.27 -7.43
C ALA A 32 -19.50 6.06 -8.27
N ALA A 33 -19.48 6.17 -9.59
CA ALA A 33 -19.81 5.04 -10.47
C ALA A 33 -18.84 3.86 -10.30
N LEU A 34 -17.53 4.11 -10.09
CA LEU A 34 -16.57 3.06 -9.79
C LEU A 34 -16.85 2.34 -8.45
N LEU A 35 -17.33 3.07 -7.45
CA LEU A 35 -17.75 2.44 -6.17
C LEU A 35 -18.96 1.53 -6.37
N ASP A 36 -19.92 1.95 -7.19
CA ASP A 36 -21.10 1.12 -7.51
C ASP A 36 -20.72 -0.16 -8.27
N GLU A 37 -19.75 -0.08 -9.19
CA GLU A 37 -19.22 -1.27 -9.88
C GLU A 37 -18.45 -2.18 -8.91
N ALA A 38 -17.57 -1.64 -8.07
CA ALA A 38 -16.84 -2.41 -7.08
C ALA A 38 -17.78 -3.11 -6.08
N ALA A 39 -18.94 -2.51 -5.75
CA ALA A 39 -19.93 -3.10 -4.86
C ALA A 39 -20.64 -4.34 -5.45
N LYS A 40 -20.65 -4.49 -6.80
CA LYS A 40 -21.27 -5.65 -7.47
C LYS A 40 -20.43 -6.91 -7.34
N ASP A 41 -19.10 -6.78 -7.36
CA ASP A 41 -18.15 -7.87 -7.18
C ASP A 41 -16.91 -7.40 -6.41
N PRO A 42 -17.01 -7.22 -5.09
CA PRO A 42 -15.90 -6.70 -4.29
C PRO A 42 -14.64 -7.58 -4.32
N ALA A 43 -14.78 -8.87 -4.57
CA ALA A 43 -13.67 -9.81 -4.60
C ALA A 43 -12.96 -9.86 -5.95
N GLY A 44 -13.70 -9.78 -7.06
CA GLY A 44 -13.16 -9.92 -8.42
C GLY A 44 -12.87 -8.59 -9.13
N PHE A 45 -13.38 -7.46 -8.62
CA PHE A 45 -13.30 -6.16 -9.29
C PHE A 45 -11.86 -5.75 -9.67
N VAL A 46 -10.92 -5.91 -8.76
CA VAL A 46 -9.51 -5.56 -8.98
C VAL A 46 -8.84 -6.51 -9.96
N ASP A 47 -9.09 -7.81 -9.82
CA ASP A 47 -8.50 -8.83 -10.68
C ASP A 47 -9.03 -8.72 -12.11
N ALA A 48 -10.34 -8.48 -12.30
CA ALA A 48 -10.94 -8.27 -13.62
C ALA A 48 -10.33 -7.07 -14.35
N ALA A 49 -10.12 -5.95 -13.64
CA ALA A 49 -9.49 -4.77 -14.21
C ALA A 49 -8.01 -5.00 -14.59
N ALA A 50 -7.28 -5.76 -13.76
CA ALA A 50 -5.90 -6.12 -14.06
C ALA A 50 -5.80 -7.07 -15.26
N GLU A 51 -6.70 -8.07 -15.36
CA GLU A 51 -6.76 -9.01 -16.48
C GLU A 51 -7.06 -8.30 -17.81
N GLU A 52 -8.06 -7.41 -17.82
CA GLU A 52 -8.42 -6.64 -19.01
C GLU A 52 -7.23 -5.83 -19.54
N LEU A 53 -6.56 -5.08 -18.67
CA LEU A 53 -5.43 -4.24 -19.06
C LEU A 53 -4.16 -5.05 -19.36
N ALA A 54 -3.97 -6.22 -18.76
CA ALA A 54 -2.82 -7.08 -19.02
C ALA A 54 -2.82 -7.66 -20.46
N ALA A 55 -3.95 -7.64 -21.15
CA ALA A 55 -4.06 -8.00 -22.56
C ALA A 55 -3.49 -6.94 -23.52
N THR A 56 -3.20 -5.72 -23.03
CA THR A 56 -2.57 -4.64 -23.81
C THR A 56 -1.14 -5.03 -24.21
N PRO A 57 -0.67 -4.70 -25.43
CA PRO A 57 0.73 -4.90 -25.81
C PRO A 57 1.69 -4.34 -24.76
N PRO A 58 2.76 -5.05 -24.36
CA PRO A 58 3.59 -4.68 -23.20
C PRO A 58 4.23 -3.27 -23.29
N GLU A 59 4.61 -2.83 -24.49
CA GLU A 59 5.17 -1.50 -24.72
C GLU A 59 4.13 -0.40 -24.52
N ASP A 60 2.89 -0.62 -24.97
CA ASP A 60 1.77 0.32 -24.82
C ASP A 60 1.34 0.38 -23.35
N LEU A 61 1.19 -0.78 -22.68
CA LEU A 61 0.84 -0.87 -21.27
C LEU A 61 1.85 -0.09 -20.40
N LEU A 62 3.14 -0.26 -20.66
CA LEU A 62 4.19 0.43 -19.92
C LEU A 62 4.22 1.93 -20.20
N ALA A 63 3.97 2.34 -21.46
CA ALA A 63 3.89 3.74 -21.86
C ALA A 63 2.68 4.42 -21.17
N ASP A 64 1.53 3.79 -21.21
CA ASP A 64 0.29 4.28 -20.58
C ASP A 64 0.44 4.42 -19.06
N TRP A 65 1.03 3.43 -18.40
CA TRP A 65 1.29 3.54 -16.96
C TRP A 65 2.22 4.71 -16.64
N ARG A 66 3.30 4.89 -17.40
CA ARG A 66 4.24 6.01 -17.19
C ARG A 66 3.55 7.37 -17.39
N ALA A 67 2.75 7.51 -18.43
CA ALA A 67 2.01 8.73 -18.72
C ALA A 67 0.97 9.03 -17.63
N THR A 68 0.20 8.01 -17.23
CA THR A 68 -0.84 8.15 -16.20
C THR A 68 -0.24 8.52 -14.84
N ARG A 69 0.89 7.90 -14.45
CA ARG A 69 1.59 8.22 -13.22
C ARG A 69 2.10 9.66 -13.19
N THR A 70 2.61 10.17 -14.31
CA THR A 70 3.03 11.58 -14.43
C THR A 70 1.83 12.51 -14.29
N ARG A 71 0.73 12.22 -14.99
CA ARG A 71 -0.52 12.97 -14.88
C ARG A 71 -1.04 13.00 -13.44
N LEU A 72 -1.08 11.84 -12.77
CA LEU A 72 -1.54 11.76 -11.38
C LEU A 72 -0.67 12.61 -10.43
N HIS A 73 0.66 12.59 -10.63
CA HIS A 73 1.56 13.43 -9.86
C HIS A 73 1.20 14.92 -9.99
N ASP A 74 0.99 15.40 -11.21
CA ASP A 74 0.66 16.78 -11.47
C ASP A 74 -0.73 17.16 -10.91
N GLU A 75 -1.74 16.29 -11.10
CA GLU A 75 -3.08 16.47 -10.54
C GLU A 75 -3.07 16.53 -9.00
N LEU A 76 -2.27 15.69 -8.34
CA LEU A 76 -2.18 15.69 -6.87
C LEU A 76 -1.52 16.95 -6.31
N LEU A 77 -0.60 17.57 -7.05
CA LEU A 77 0.03 18.84 -6.66
C LEU A 77 -0.98 20.01 -6.69
N GLU A 78 -1.96 19.96 -7.59
CA GLU A 78 -2.99 20.99 -7.73
C GLU A 78 -4.15 20.83 -6.73
N VAL A 79 -4.20 19.75 -5.95
CA VAL A 79 -5.26 19.55 -4.96
C VAL A 79 -5.17 20.60 -3.85
N ALA A 80 -6.21 21.39 -3.70
CA ALA A 80 -6.29 22.42 -2.66
C ALA A 80 -6.09 21.85 -1.26
N GLY A 81 -5.35 22.58 -0.42
CA GLY A 81 -5.07 22.17 0.96
C GLY A 81 -6.36 21.85 1.74
N GLY A 82 -6.38 20.75 2.45
CA GLY A 82 -7.54 20.30 3.24
C GLY A 82 -8.60 19.52 2.46
N ARG A 83 -8.60 19.54 1.11
CA ARG A 83 -9.52 18.70 0.32
C ARG A 83 -9.23 17.24 0.55
N LYS A 84 -10.29 16.46 0.80
CA LYS A 84 -10.24 14.99 0.86
C LYS A 84 -10.67 14.41 -0.47
N LEU A 85 -9.91 13.42 -0.94
CA LEU A 85 -10.19 12.65 -2.14
C LEU A 85 -10.96 11.39 -1.74
N PRO A 86 -12.01 11.01 -2.46
CA PRO A 86 -12.71 9.75 -2.20
C PRO A 86 -11.79 8.57 -2.51
N TRP A 87 -12.03 7.44 -1.83
CA TRP A 87 -11.33 6.18 -2.07
C TRP A 87 -12.23 4.99 -1.69
N PHE A 88 -11.82 3.77 -1.99
CA PHE A 88 -12.53 2.53 -1.59
C PHE A 88 -12.52 2.26 -0.08
N GLY A 89 -11.87 3.09 0.68
CA GLY A 89 -11.86 3.17 2.13
C GLY A 89 -12.14 4.60 2.60
N PRO A 90 -11.63 5.01 3.77
CA PRO A 90 -11.81 6.38 4.24
C PRO A 90 -11.20 7.42 3.27
N PRO A 91 -11.86 8.58 3.09
CA PRO A 91 -11.32 9.65 2.26
C PRO A 91 -9.95 10.12 2.74
N MET A 92 -9.03 10.35 1.82
CA MET A 92 -7.65 10.66 2.14
C MET A 92 -7.18 12.00 1.56
N SER A 93 -6.14 12.61 2.14
CA SER A 93 -5.49 13.79 1.58
C SER A 93 -4.69 13.43 0.33
N ALA A 94 -4.35 14.42 -0.51
CA ALA A 94 -3.45 14.21 -1.65
C ALA A 94 -2.11 13.59 -1.23
N ALA A 95 -1.53 14.02 -0.10
CA ALA A 95 -0.29 13.43 0.42
C ALA A 95 -0.46 11.96 0.84
N SER A 96 -1.61 11.61 1.45
CA SER A 96 -1.92 10.21 1.78
C SER A 96 -2.13 9.38 0.52
N MET A 97 -2.81 9.91 -0.49
CA MET A 97 -2.97 9.26 -1.79
C MET A 97 -1.61 9.01 -2.45
N ALA A 98 -0.74 10.02 -2.53
CA ALA A 98 0.61 9.86 -3.06
C ALA A 98 1.42 8.80 -2.30
N THR A 99 1.28 8.73 -0.97
CA THR A 99 1.94 7.72 -0.14
C THR A 99 1.41 6.32 -0.43
N ALA A 100 0.09 6.16 -0.59
CA ALA A 100 -0.52 4.89 -0.96
C ALA A 100 -0.05 4.44 -2.36
N ARG A 101 -0.02 5.34 -3.35
CA ARG A 101 0.49 5.02 -4.69
C ARG A 101 1.98 4.65 -4.70
N LEU A 102 2.80 5.32 -3.85
CA LEU A 102 4.19 4.95 -3.66
C LEU A 102 4.33 3.54 -3.08
N MET A 103 3.52 3.20 -2.08
CA MET A 103 3.50 1.87 -1.47
C MET A 103 3.14 0.79 -2.49
N GLU A 104 2.07 0.98 -3.27
CA GLU A 104 1.65 0.07 -4.33
C GLU A 104 2.75 -0.10 -5.40
N THR A 105 3.31 1.02 -5.91
CA THR A 105 4.39 0.97 -6.90
C THR A 105 5.63 0.24 -6.37
N TRP A 106 5.93 0.38 -5.08
CA TRP A 106 7.04 -0.33 -4.47
C TRP A 106 6.75 -1.83 -4.34
N ALA A 107 5.57 -2.18 -3.83
CA ALA A 107 5.17 -3.57 -3.58
C ALA A 107 5.04 -4.38 -4.89
N HIS A 108 4.29 -3.88 -5.87
CA HIS A 108 4.16 -4.53 -7.18
C HIS A 108 5.47 -4.49 -7.98
N GLY A 109 6.28 -3.45 -7.79
CA GLY A 109 7.63 -3.41 -8.34
C GLY A 109 8.59 -4.45 -7.72
N LEU A 110 8.36 -4.90 -6.47
CA LEU A 110 9.08 -6.05 -5.90
C LEU A 110 8.65 -7.36 -6.56
N ASP A 111 7.35 -7.53 -6.81
CA ASP A 111 6.84 -8.72 -7.50
C ASP A 111 7.48 -8.86 -8.88
N VAL A 112 7.62 -7.74 -9.61
CA VAL A 112 8.33 -7.71 -10.91
C VAL A 112 9.82 -8.02 -10.74
N ALA A 113 10.49 -7.44 -9.75
CA ALA A 113 11.90 -7.67 -9.50
C ALA A 113 12.20 -9.12 -9.12
N ASP A 114 11.35 -9.72 -8.28
CA ASP A 114 11.42 -11.14 -7.91
C ASP A 114 11.26 -12.04 -9.13
N ALA A 115 10.28 -11.77 -10.00
CA ALA A 115 10.07 -12.52 -11.23
C ALA A 115 11.26 -12.46 -12.20
N LEU A 116 11.99 -11.34 -12.19
CA LEU A 116 13.19 -11.12 -13.03
C LEU A 116 14.49 -11.54 -12.34
N GLY A 117 14.46 -11.97 -11.08
CA GLY A 117 15.65 -12.29 -10.29
C GLY A 117 16.53 -11.05 -10.02
N VAL A 118 15.96 -9.85 -9.99
CA VAL A 118 16.66 -8.59 -9.77
C VAL A 118 16.49 -8.11 -8.34
N ARG A 119 17.58 -7.86 -7.64
CA ARG A 119 17.55 -7.26 -6.30
C ARG A 119 17.40 -5.74 -6.41
N ARG A 120 16.42 -5.20 -5.69
CA ARG A 120 16.23 -3.75 -5.54
C ARG A 120 16.86 -3.28 -4.22
N PRO A 121 17.70 -2.25 -4.21
CA PRO A 121 18.24 -1.70 -2.97
C PRO A 121 17.15 -0.98 -2.17
N ALA A 122 17.21 -1.13 -0.84
CA ALA A 122 16.40 -0.35 0.08
C ALA A 122 16.80 1.13 0.03
N THR A 123 15.83 2.03 0.10
CA THR A 123 16.05 3.49 0.04
C THR A 123 15.26 4.21 1.12
N ALA A 124 15.54 5.50 1.35
CA ALA A 124 14.79 6.33 2.30
C ALA A 124 13.28 6.47 1.97
N ARG A 125 12.84 6.11 0.75
CA ARG A 125 11.41 6.05 0.37
C ARG A 125 10.62 5.08 1.24
N LEU A 126 11.26 4.05 1.80
CA LEU A 126 10.65 3.12 2.73
C LEU A 126 10.03 3.81 3.96
N ARG A 127 10.50 5.02 4.32
CA ARG A 127 9.92 5.76 5.44
C ARG A 127 8.44 6.08 5.23
N SER A 128 8.04 6.43 4.00
CA SER A 128 6.64 6.69 3.67
C SER A 128 5.81 5.42 3.69
N ILE A 129 6.37 4.29 3.26
CA ILE A 129 5.71 2.98 3.29
C ILE A 129 5.57 2.48 4.73
N ALA A 130 6.62 2.59 5.53
CA ALA A 130 6.54 2.28 6.96
C ALA A 130 5.51 3.16 7.67
N HIS A 131 5.47 4.47 7.34
CA HIS A 131 4.48 5.38 7.91
C HIS A 131 3.04 4.95 7.61
N ILE A 132 2.71 4.60 6.36
CA ILE A 132 1.36 4.11 6.05
C ILE A 132 1.08 2.79 6.77
N GLY A 133 2.05 1.86 6.84
CA GLY A 133 1.92 0.62 7.60
C GLY A 133 1.57 0.85 9.07
N VAL A 134 2.24 1.82 9.72
CA VAL A 134 1.91 2.20 11.11
C VAL A 134 0.51 2.83 11.20
N ARG A 135 0.14 3.68 10.25
CA ARG A 135 -1.16 4.37 10.25
C ARG A 135 -2.35 3.44 9.97
N THR A 136 -2.13 2.32 9.31
CA THR A 136 -3.16 1.32 8.99
C THR A 136 -3.29 0.23 10.06
N ARG A 137 -2.62 0.36 11.22
CA ARG A 137 -2.73 -0.61 12.33
C ARG A 137 -4.19 -0.91 12.68
N ASP A 138 -4.96 0.12 13.01
CA ASP A 138 -6.35 -0.04 13.45
C ASP A 138 -7.25 -0.58 12.33
N PHE A 139 -6.97 -0.20 11.09
CA PHE A 139 -7.63 -0.76 9.92
C PHE A 139 -7.37 -2.26 9.81
N ALA A 140 -6.13 -2.72 9.99
CA ALA A 140 -5.79 -4.15 9.96
C ALA A 140 -6.57 -4.95 11.02
N PHE A 141 -6.66 -4.46 12.26
CA PHE A 141 -7.52 -5.09 13.28
C PHE A 141 -8.98 -5.15 12.82
N SER A 142 -9.51 -4.04 12.32
CA SER A 142 -10.94 -3.93 11.95
C SER A 142 -11.33 -4.89 10.83
N ILE A 143 -10.50 -5.03 9.77
CA ILE A 143 -10.81 -5.95 8.65
C ILE A 143 -10.72 -7.42 9.04
N HIS A 144 -9.97 -7.74 10.11
CA HIS A 144 -9.93 -9.09 10.70
C HIS A 144 -11.02 -9.31 11.76
N GLY A 145 -11.95 -8.36 11.92
CA GLY A 145 -13.04 -8.46 12.92
C GLY A 145 -12.58 -8.31 14.36
N LEU A 146 -11.37 -7.78 14.58
CA LEU A 146 -10.80 -7.52 15.90
C LEU A 146 -11.01 -6.07 16.30
N THR A 147 -11.17 -5.84 17.61
CA THR A 147 -11.22 -4.48 18.15
C THR A 147 -9.81 -3.88 18.15
N PRO A 148 -9.59 -2.70 17.52
CA PRO A 148 -8.32 -2.03 17.60
C PRO A 148 -7.93 -1.72 19.05
N PRO A 149 -6.67 -1.99 19.46
CA PRO A 149 -6.19 -1.68 20.81
C PRO A 149 -6.22 -0.17 21.09
N ALA A 150 -6.69 0.20 22.28
CA ALA A 150 -6.69 1.60 22.73
C ALA A 150 -5.28 2.08 23.12
N GLU A 151 -4.42 1.17 23.56
CA GLU A 151 -3.05 1.49 23.96
C GLU A 151 -2.20 1.95 22.79
N PRO A 152 -1.32 2.95 22.99
CA PRO A 152 -0.40 3.40 21.96
C PRO A 152 0.65 2.32 21.70
N PHE A 153 1.16 2.31 20.45
CA PHE A 153 2.27 1.47 20.04
C PHE A 153 3.51 2.33 19.80
N TYR A 154 4.67 1.83 20.19
CA TYR A 154 5.95 2.35 19.76
C TYR A 154 6.52 1.49 18.64
N VAL A 155 6.80 2.10 17.51
CA VAL A 155 7.45 1.42 16.37
C VAL A 155 8.80 2.05 16.14
N GLN A 156 9.88 1.25 16.23
CA GLN A 156 11.26 1.70 16.01
C GLN A 156 11.91 0.86 14.92
N LEU A 157 12.27 1.47 13.82
CA LEU A 157 12.83 0.80 12.65
C LEU A 157 14.23 1.34 12.32
N ARG A 158 15.17 0.42 12.01
CA ARG A 158 16.48 0.77 11.46
C ARG A 158 16.32 1.09 9.96
N ALA A 159 16.60 2.33 9.60
CA ALA A 159 16.56 2.82 8.22
C ALA A 159 17.69 2.21 7.36
N PRO A 160 17.59 2.29 6.01
CA PRO A 160 18.62 1.78 5.10
C PRO A 160 20.01 2.43 5.26
N ASP A 161 20.06 3.66 5.74
CA ASP A 161 21.29 4.41 6.03
C ASP A 161 21.83 4.17 7.45
N GLY A 162 21.18 3.27 8.23
CA GLY A 162 21.52 2.97 9.61
C GLY A 162 20.93 3.92 10.66
N SER A 163 20.25 5.00 10.24
CA SER A 163 19.52 5.88 11.18
C SER A 163 18.28 5.17 11.74
N THR A 164 17.67 5.78 12.75
CA THR A 164 16.45 5.25 13.38
C THR A 164 15.24 6.09 12.97
N TRP A 165 14.16 5.40 12.56
CA TRP A 165 12.85 5.98 12.39
C TRP A 165 11.93 5.46 13.49
N ALA A 166 11.19 6.37 14.14
CA ALA A 166 10.31 6.00 15.23
C ALA A 166 8.94 6.67 15.12
N TRP A 167 7.92 5.99 15.66
CA TRP A 167 6.53 6.45 15.76
C TRP A 167 5.97 6.04 17.12
N GLY A 168 5.20 6.93 17.73
CA GLY A 168 4.57 6.71 19.04
C GLY A 168 5.48 7.01 20.24
N PRO A 169 4.95 6.87 21.46
CA PRO A 169 5.70 7.13 22.68
C PRO A 169 6.66 5.97 23.00
N GLU A 170 7.91 6.30 23.38
CA GLU A 170 8.96 5.30 23.66
C GLU A 170 8.64 4.38 24.85
N ASP A 171 7.83 4.86 25.78
CA ASP A 171 7.38 4.13 26.97
C ASP A 171 6.13 3.27 26.75
N ALA A 172 5.64 3.17 25.51
CA ALA A 172 4.50 2.30 25.21
C ALA A 172 4.80 0.84 25.55
N SER A 173 3.78 0.17 26.14
CA SER A 173 3.85 -1.27 26.47
C SER A 173 3.83 -2.17 25.23
N GLN A 174 3.31 -1.68 24.13
CA GLN A 174 3.22 -2.37 22.84
C GLN A 174 4.31 -1.82 21.92
N GLN A 175 5.28 -2.65 21.56
CA GLN A 175 6.43 -2.19 20.76
C GLN A 175 6.67 -3.08 19.55
N VAL A 176 7.11 -2.48 18.44
CA VAL A 176 7.59 -3.16 17.24
C VAL A 176 8.97 -2.64 16.88
N THR A 177 9.93 -3.54 16.68
CA THR A 177 11.30 -3.20 16.29
C THR A 177 11.75 -4.06 15.12
N GLY A 178 12.69 -3.55 14.32
CA GLY A 178 13.26 -4.32 13.20
C GLY A 178 13.92 -3.44 12.15
N SER A 179 14.18 -4.01 10.96
CA SER A 179 14.59 -3.22 9.82
C SER A 179 13.39 -2.55 9.15
N ALA A 180 13.59 -1.36 8.59
CA ALA A 180 12.53 -0.67 7.83
C ALA A 180 12.11 -1.45 6.59
N GLU A 181 13.04 -2.16 5.94
CA GLU A 181 12.76 -3.00 4.79
C GLU A 181 11.86 -4.17 5.18
N ASP A 182 12.23 -4.92 6.22
CA ASP A 182 11.45 -6.07 6.69
C ASP A 182 10.06 -5.67 7.16
N PHE A 183 9.94 -4.54 7.86
CA PHE A 183 8.63 -4.02 8.25
C PHE A 183 7.78 -3.66 7.03
N CYS A 184 8.35 -3.01 6.01
CA CYS A 184 7.62 -2.71 4.77
C CYS A 184 7.21 -3.98 4.01
N LEU A 185 8.09 -5.01 3.95
CA LEU A 185 7.78 -6.31 3.36
C LEU A 185 6.62 -7.01 4.08
N LEU A 186 6.58 -6.89 5.42
CA LEU A 186 5.50 -7.45 6.24
C LEU A 186 4.17 -6.75 5.94
N VAL A 187 4.11 -5.42 6.10
CA VAL A 187 2.84 -4.67 5.99
C VAL A 187 2.29 -4.62 4.56
N THR A 188 3.11 -4.90 3.55
CA THR A 188 2.67 -5.07 2.17
C THR A 188 2.47 -6.54 1.80
N GLN A 189 2.64 -7.47 2.75
CA GLN A 189 2.44 -8.91 2.59
C GLN A 189 3.29 -9.54 1.47
N ARG A 190 4.52 -9.03 1.29
CA ARG A 190 5.46 -9.53 0.28
C ARG A 190 6.36 -10.64 0.77
N ARG A 191 6.50 -10.78 2.11
CA ARG A 191 7.23 -11.88 2.76
C ARG A 191 6.49 -12.32 4.02
N ALA A 192 6.53 -13.60 4.31
CA ALA A 192 5.97 -14.13 5.55
C ALA A 192 6.77 -13.62 6.76
N ARG A 193 6.09 -13.36 7.88
CA ARG A 193 6.72 -12.88 9.12
C ARG A 193 7.93 -13.74 9.55
N SER A 194 7.87 -15.05 9.33
CA SER A 194 8.95 -15.99 9.69
C SER A 194 10.26 -15.78 8.91
N GLN A 195 10.23 -15.00 7.84
CA GLN A 195 11.38 -14.67 6.98
C GLN A 195 11.98 -13.30 7.31
N LEU A 196 11.41 -12.57 8.28
CA LEU A 196 11.68 -11.15 8.52
C LEU A 196 12.21 -10.93 9.95
N ASP A 197 13.18 -10.01 10.11
CA ASP A 197 13.66 -9.54 11.42
C ASP A 197 12.78 -8.39 11.90
N VAL A 198 11.52 -8.71 12.23
CA VAL A 198 10.56 -7.80 12.86
C VAL A 198 10.09 -8.44 14.16
N ARG A 199 10.23 -7.73 15.26
CA ARG A 199 9.94 -8.22 16.61
C ARG A 199 8.86 -7.38 17.25
N ALA A 200 8.00 -8.04 18.03
CA ALA A 200 7.01 -7.37 18.86
C ALA A 200 7.31 -7.58 20.34
N THR A 201 6.89 -6.63 21.14
CA THR A 201 6.78 -6.72 22.60
C THR A 201 5.37 -6.31 22.97
N GLY A 202 4.68 -7.16 23.74
CA GLY A 202 3.30 -6.98 24.12
C GLY A 202 2.32 -7.74 23.21
N PRO A 203 1.19 -8.21 23.79
CA PRO A 203 0.27 -9.12 23.11
C PRO A 203 -0.42 -8.50 21.89
N ASP A 204 -0.75 -7.22 21.93
CA ASP A 204 -1.40 -6.53 20.82
C ASP A 204 -0.41 -6.27 19.68
N ALA A 205 0.85 -5.97 19.98
CA ALA A 205 1.90 -5.84 18.98
C ALA A 205 2.18 -7.20 18.31
N GLU A 206 2.19 -8.31 19.05
CA GLU A 206 2.29 -9.65 18.49
C GLU A 206 1.12 -9.95 17.55
N THR A 207 -0.11 -9.66 17.99
CA THR A 207 -1.30 -9.84 17.16
C THR A 207 -1.21 -9.00 15.88
N TRP A 208 -0.85 -7.71 16.02
CA TRP A 208 -0.72 -6.82 14.86
C TRP A 208 0.24 -7.37 13.81
N LEU A 209 1.42 -7.87 14.20
CA LEU A 209 2.39 -8.40 13.24
C LEU A 209 1.89 -9.66 12.49
N THR A 210 0.82 -10.31 12.97
CA THR A 210 0.20 -11.44 12.24
C THR A 210 -0.84 -11.02 11.21
N ILE A 211 -1.38 -9.78 11.34
CA ILE A 211 -2.49 -9.26 10.53
C ILE A 211 -2.12 -7.95 9.81
N ALA A 212 -0.86 -7.51 9.91
CA ALA A 212 -0.45 -6.20 9.40
C ALA A 212 -0.70 -6.05 7.90
N GLN A 213 -1.38 -4.96 7.53
CA GLN A 213 -1.76 -4.67 6.16
C GLN A 213 -1.77 -3.15 5.92
N ALA A 214 -1.06 -2.69 4.88
CA ALA A 214 -0.93 -1.27 4.53
C ALA A 214 -1.83 -0.84 3.36
N PHE A 215 -2.59 -1.74 2.76
CA PHE A 215 -3.42 -1.51 1.57
C PHE A 215 -4.90 -1.78 1.85
N ALA A 216 -5.79 -1.18 1.05
CA ALA A 216 -7.21 -1.47 1.06
C ALA A 216 -7.46 -2.75 0.22
N GLY A 217 -8.02 -3.77 0.85
CA GLY A 217 -8.29 -5.06 0.23
C GLY A 217 -8.77 -6.07 1.27
N PRO A 218 -9.16 -7.27 0.85
CA PRO A 218 -9.49 -8.33 1.79
C PRO A 218 -8.29 -8.67 2.67
N PRO A 219 -8.52 -9.26 3.86
CA PRO A 219 -7.44 -9.78 4.68
C PRO A 219 -6.69 -10.88 3.93
N GLY A 220 -5.35 -10.83 3.97
CA GLY A 220 -4.47 -11.83 3.36
C GLY A 220 -4.10 -12.96 4.30
#